data_b97fa11861bd736b903f1eb2f03e236a
#
_entry.id   b97fa11861bd736b903f1eb2f03e236a
#
_cell.length_a   1.000
_cell.length_b   1.000
_cell.length_c   1.000
_cell.angle_alpha   90.00
_cell.angle_beta   90.00
_cell.angle_gamma   90.00
#
_symmetry.space_group_name_H-M   'P 1'
#
loop_
_entity.id
_entity.type
_entity.pdbx_description
1 polymer ?
#
loop_
_entity_poly.entity_id
_entity_poly.type
_entity_poly.pdbx_seq_one_letter_code
_entity_poly.pdbx_strand_id
1 'polypeptide(L)'
;MRSAVKVIEANHVYKVFGRRPSDGVKKLKAGRTRDQLRKSGQTAAVIDTSFDVDKGEIFVVMGLSGSGKSTLIRMVNGLLPITAGSMTLYGEDLAHVSKPKLRELRRERVSMVFQNFALLPHRTVGENAAYGLEI
;
A
#
# COMPACT_ATOMS: atom_id res chain seq x y z
N MET A 1 12.63 12.61 -26.14
CA MET A 1 12.08 11.53 -25.29
C MET A 1 11.06 12.14 -24.34
N ARG A 2 9.81 11.72 -24.39
CA ARG A 2 8.84 12.11 -23.37
C ARG A 2 9.23 11.37 -22.10
N SER A 3 9.58 12.09 -21.04
CA SER A 3 9.72 11.50 -19.69
C SER A 3 8.39 10.83 -19.36
N ALA A 4 8.41 9.52 -19.10
CA ALA A 4 7.22 8.81 -18.67
C ALA A 4 6.73 9.44 -17.35
N VAL A 5 5.42 9.69 -17.26
CA VAL A 5 4.84 10.27 -16.05
C VAL A 5 4.66 9.16 -15.04
N LYS A 6 5.48 9.17 -13.99
CA LYS A 6 5.37 8.23 -12.88
C LYS A 6 4.09 8.48 -12.09
N VAL A 7 3.32 7.43 -11.90
CA VAL A 7 2.07 7.49 -11.10
C VAL A 7 2.26 6.92 -9.71
N ILE A 8 3.22 6.01 -9.53
CA ILE A 8 3.63 5.48 -8.24
C ILE A 8 5.15 5.53 -8.17
N GLU A 9 5.69 6.01 -7.07
CA GLU A 9 7.12 5.92 -6.75
C GLU A 9 7.26 5.44 -5.31
N ALA A 10 7.95 4.34 -5.11
CA ALA A 10 8.25 3.77 -3.82
C ALA A 10 9.77 3.70 -3.62
N ASN A 11 10.27 4.28 -2.54
CA ASN A 11 11.70 4.31 -2.25
C ASN A 11 11.96 3.80 -0.84
N HIS A 12 12.71 2.69 -0.74
CA HIS A 12 13.11 2.07 0.52
C HIS A 12 11.96 1.91 1.51
N VAL A 13 10.81 1.40 1.03
CA VAL A 13 9.58 1.30 1.80
C VAL A 13 9.63 0.12 2.76
N TYR A 14 9.25 0.37 4.00
CA TYR A 14 9.11 -0.63 5.05
C TYR A 14 7.69 -0.62 5.61
N LYS A 15 7.16 -1.81 5.92
CA LYS A 15 5.96 -1.98 6.73
C LYS A 15 6.19 -2.99 7.82
N VAL A 16 6.13 -2.54 9.05
CA VAL A 16 6.20 -3.37 10.26
C VAL A 16 4.93 -3.18 11.06
N PHE A 17 4.31 -4.28 11.45
CA PHE A 17 3.17 -4.32 12.37
C PHE A 17 3.64 -4.69 13.79
N GLY A 18 2.89 -4.28 14.80
CA GLY A 18 3.16 -4.55 16.19
C GLY A 18 3.50 -3.29 16.98
N ARG A 19 3.98 -3.46 18.21
CA ARG A 19 4.38 -2.33 19.06
C ARG A 19 5.65 -1.69 18.54
N ARG A 20 5.69 -0.34 18.52
CA ARG A 20 6.85 0.47 18.08
C ARG A 20 7.40 0.03 16.73
N PRO A 21 6.62 0.12 15.65
CA PRO A 21 7.01 -0.37 14.32
C PRO A 21 8.30 0.28 13.80
N SER A 22 8.58 1.53 14.15
CA SER A 22 9.83 2.23 13.79
C SER A 22 11.07 1.55 14.39
N ASP A 23 10.98 0.98 15.60
CA ASP A 23 12.08 0.21 16.18
C ASP A 23 12.32 -1.10 15.42
N GLY A 24 11.24 -1.70 14.90
CA GLY A 24 11.35 -2.86 14.01
C GLY A 24 12.13 -2.54 12.73
N VAL A 25 11.89 -1.38 12.13
CA VAL A 25 12.69 -0.92 10.97
C VAL A 25 14.15 -0.72 11.32
N LYS A 26 14.47 -0.11 12.47
CA LYS A 26 15.86 0.05 12.93
C LYS A 26 16.55 -1.31 13.09
N LYS A 27 15.86 -2.30 13.68
CA LYS A 27 16.37 -3.66 13.84
C LYS A 27 16.63 -4.33 12.48
N LEU A 28 15.73 -4.18 11.51
CA LEU A 28 15.91 -4.70 10.14
C LEU A 28 17.12 -4.07 9.46
N LYS A 29 17.28 -2.75 9.55
CA LYS A 29 18.45 -2.03 9.02
C LYS A 29 19.76 -2.44 9.71
N ALA A 30 19.70 -2.89 10.96
CA ALA A 30 20.84 -3.44 11.71
C ALA A 30 21.08 -4.95 11.43
N GLY A 31 20.42 -5.53 10.41
CA GLY A 31 20.66 -6.91 9.98
C GLY A 31 19.81 -7.97 10.70
N ARG A 32 18.82 -7.57 11.50
CA ARG A 32 17.86 -8.53 12.08
C ARG A 32 16.96 -9.12 11.01
N THR A 33 16.68 -10.41 11.13
CA THR A 33 15.81 -11.11 10.20
C THR A 33 14.31 -10.92 10.53
N ARG A 34 13.44 -11.24 9.57
CA ARG A 34 11.98 -11.25 9.74
C ARG A 34 11.56 -12.16 10.91
N ASP A 35 12.17 -13.32 11.04
CA ASP A 35 11.87 -14.29 12.11
C ASP A 35 12.29 -13.78 13.49
N GLN A 36 13.41 -13.07 13.56
CA GLN A 36 13.87 -12.45 14.81
C GLN A 36 12.91 -11.35 15.27
N LEU A 37 12.36 -10.55 14.33
CA LEU A 37 11.33 -9.56 14.65
C LEU A 37 10.04 -10.25 15.15
N ARG A 38 9.63 -11.32 14.50
CA ARG A 38 8.43 -12.08 14.87
C ARG A 38 8.51 -12.60 16.30
N LYS A 39 9.66 -13.10 16.73
CA LYS A 39 9.91 -13.53 18.11
C LYS A 39 9.76 -12.38 19.13
N SER A 40 9.96 -11.13 18.70
CA SER A 40 9.76 -9.94 19.54
C SER A 40 8.37 -9.30 19.42
N GLY A 41 7.39 -10.01 18.83
CA GLY A 41 6.03 -9.54 18.65
C GLY A 41 5.84 -8.49 17.55
N GLN A 42 6.79 -8.40 16.62
CA GLN A 42 6.73 -7.51 15.47
C GLN A 42 6.67 -8.32 14.17
N THR A 43 5.85 -7.90 13.21
CA THR A 43 5.74 -8.56 11.91
C THR A 43 6.20 -7.62 10.81
N ALA A 44 7.34 -7.94 10.18
CA ALA A 44 7.81 -7.22 9.00
C ALA A 44 7.09 -7.76 7.75
N ALA A 45 6.16 -6.99 7.21
CA ALA A 45 5.40 -7.36 6.02
C ALA A 45 6.09 -6.92 4.73
N VAL A 46 6.68 -5.72 4.71
CA VAL A 46 7.45 -5.19 3.58
C VAL A 46 8.80 -4.70 4.11
N ILE A 47 9.87 -5.05 3.43
CA ILE A 47 11.25 -4.77 3.84
C ILE A 47 11.99 -4.20 2.63
N ASP A 48 12.44 -2.94 2.75
CA ASP A 48 13.34 -2.26 1.81
C ASP A 48 12.92 -2.41 0.34
N THR A 49 11.67 -2.08 0.05
CA THR A 49 11.12 -2.25 -1.30
C THR A 49 11.13 -0.92 -2.03
N SER A 50 11.70 -0.92 -3.25
CA SER A 50 11.71 0.24 -4.14
C SER A 50 11.23 -0.17 -5.52
N PHE A 51 10.33 0.62 -6.11
CA PHE A 51 9.83 0.44 -7.47
C PHE A 51 9.11 1.71 -7.95
N ASP A 52 9.00 1.84 -9.26
CA ASP A 52 8.22 2.89 -9.92
C ASP A 52 7.18 2.26 -10.84
N VAL A 53 6.07 2.95 -11.07
CA VAL A 53 5.06 2.58 -12.05
C VAL A 53 4.71 3.79 -12.90
N ASP A 54 4.82 3.65 -14.19
CA ASP A 54 4.51 4.70 -15.16
C ASP A 54 3.02 4.73 -15.52
N LYS A 55 2.56 5.87 -16.00
CA LYS A 55 1.19 6.00 -16.50
C LYS A 55 0.92 5.05 -17.66
N GLY A 56 -0.11 4.20 -17.52
CA GLY A 56 -0.50 3.21 -18.53
C GLY A 56 0.28 1.89 -18.44
N GLU A 57 1.18 1.76 -17.48
CA GLU A 57 1.93 0.53 -17.22
C GLU A 57 1.08 -0.52 -16.50
N ILE A 58 1.30 -1.80 -16.82
CA ILE A 58 0.81 -2.94 -16.05
C ILE A 58 1.97 -3.46 -15.21
N PHE A 59 1.92 -3.22 -13.90
CA PHE A 59 2.92 -3.66 -12.95
C PHE A 59 2.45 -4.88 -12.16
N VAL A 60 3.22 -5.97 -12.19
CA VAL A 60 2.83 -7.23 -11.55
C VAL A 60 3.67 -7.50 -10.31
N VAL A 61 2.99 -7.71 -9.17
CA VAL A 61 3.62 -8.11 -7.90
C VAL A 61 3.38 -9.58 -7.65
N MET A 62 4.44 -10.37 -7.68
CA MET A 62 4.41 -11.82 -7.46
C MET A 62 5.12 -12.21 -6.16
N GLY A 63 4.74 -13.36 -5.62
CA GLY A 63 5.35 -13.93 -4.42
C GLY A 63 4.45 -14.96 -3.75
N LEU A 64 4.99 -15.72 -2.83
CA LEU A 64 4.27 -16.74 -2.06
C LEU A 64 3.19 -16.12 -1.16
N SER A 65 2.28 -16.97 -0.66
CA SER A 65 1.32 -16.55 0.37
C SER A 65 2.08 -16.00 1.59
N GLY A 66 1.56 -14.91 2.17
CA GLY A 66 2.20 -14.25 3.32
C GLY A 66 3.45 -13.41 3.01
N SER A 67 3.85 -13.26 1.74
CA SER A 67 5.04 -12.48 1.36
C SER A 67 4.88 -10.96 1.47
N GLY A 68 3.66 -10.46 1.74
CA GLY A 68 3.39 -9.03 1.90
C GLY A 68 2.75 -8.33 0.70
N LYS A 69 2.41 -9.06 -0.40
CA LYS A 69 1.79 -8.49 -1.61
C LYS A 69 0.56 -7.62 -1.32
N SER A 70 -0.42 -8.18 -0.61
CA SER A 70 -1.66 -7.46 -0.27
C SER A 70 -1.39 -6.26 0.65
N THR A 71 -0.38 -6.34 1.50
CA THR A 71 0.08 -5.22 2.33
C THR A 71 0.66 -4.11 1.46
N LEU A 72 1.51 -4.46 0.48
CA LEU A 72 2.10 -3.51 -0.46
C LEU A 72 1.02 -2.78 -1.26
N ILE A 73 0.06 -3.51 -1.83
CA ILE A 73 -1.06 -2.92 -2.58
C ILE A 73 -1.89 -1.96 -1.71
N ARG A 74 -2.15 -2.33 -0.45
CA ARG A 74 -2.87 -1.45 0.49
C ARG A 74 -2.08 -0.22 0.91
N MET A 75 -0.76 -0.27 0.87
CA MET A 75 0.06 0.93 1.08
C MET A 75 0.03 1.85 -0.14
N VAL A 76 0.13 1.29 -1.35
CA VAL A 76 0.05 2.04 -2.62
C VAL A 76 -1.23 2.86 -2.73
N ASN A 77 -2.38 2.31 -2.33
CA ASN A 77 -3.66 3.03 -2.38
C ASN A 77 -3.97 3.84 -1.10
N GLY A 78 -2.99 3.97 -0.20
CA GLY A 78 -3.12 4.76 1.02
C GLY A 78 -4.07 4.19 2.08
N LEU A 79 -4.46 2.90 1.98
CA LEU A 79 -5.26 2.24 3.02
C LEU A 79 -4.42 1.85 4.23
N LEU A 80 -3.12 1.61 4.04
CA LEU A 80 -2.18 1.35 5.12
C LEU A 80 -1.03 2.36 5.04
N PRO A 81 -0.68 3.04 6.15
CA PRO A 81 0.48 3.90 6.17
C PRO A 81 1.77 3.07 6.10
N ILE A 82 2.79 3.60 5.44
CA ILE A 82 4.15 3.06 5.49
C ILE A 82 4.75 3.25 6.89
N THR A 83 5.72 2.42 7.27
CA THR A 83 6.46 2.60 8.54
C THR A 83 7.71 3.43 8.34
N ALA A 84 8.38 3.28 7.21
CA ALA A 84 9.55 4.09 6.82
C ALA A 84 9.73 4.03 5.30
N GLY A 85 10.59 4.90 4.78
CA GLY A 85 10.77 5.14 3.36
C GLY A 85 9.88 6.26 2.85
N SER A 86 9.70 6.34 1.54
CA SER A 86 8.75 7.27 0.91
C SER A 86 7.91 6.56 -0.14
N MET A 87 6.67 7.00 -0.30
CA MET A 87 5.77 6.49 -1.32
C MET A 87 4.90 7.64 -1.82
N THR A 88 4.93 7.88 -3.12
CA THR A 88 4.08 8.88 -3.77
C THR A 88 3.05 8.22 -4.67
N LEU A 89 1.90 8.84 -4.78
CA LEU A 89 0.83 8.47 -5.68
C LEU A 89 0.39 9.73 -6.44
N TYR A 90 0.57 9.75 -7.76
CA TYR A 90 0.36 10.93 -8.60
C TYR A 90 1.10 12.17 -8.08
N GLY A 91 2.34 11.98 -7.58
CA GLY A 91 3.16 13.05 -7.02
C GLY A 91 2.84 13.46 -5.57
N GLU A 92 1.76 12.93 -4.98
CA GLU A 92 1.38 13.21 -3.59
C GLU A 92 2.06 12.24 -2.63
N ASP A 93 2.79 12.76 -1.65
CA ASP A 93 3.46 11.92 -0.63
C ASP A 93 2.43 11.34 0.34
N LEU A 94 2.25 10.02 0.29
CA LEU A 94 1.27 9.29 1.12
C LEU A 94 1.56 9.34 2.62
N ALA A 95 2.78 9.69 3.03
CA ALA A 95 3.13 9.84 4.45
C ALA A 95 2.66 11.18 5.02
N HIS A 96 2.55 12.22 4.19
CA HIS A 96 2.28 13.60 4.62
C HIS A 96 0.99 14.18 4.04
N VAL A 97 0.37 13.51 3.08
CA VAL A 97 -0.88 13.96 2.46
C VAL A 97 -2.00 14.10 3.50
N SER A 98 -2.79 15.17 3.42
CA SER A 98 -3.93 15.38 4.31
C SER A 98 -5.03 14.33 4.09
N LYS A 99 -5.79 14.03 5.14
CA LYS A 99 -6.91 13.06 5.04
C LYS A 99 -7.94 13.43 3.96
N PRO A 100 -8.35 14.70 3.80
CA PRO A 100 -9.26 15.09 2.72
C PRO A 100 -8.65 14.82 1.33
N LYS A 101 -7.39 15.21 1.13
CA LYS A 101 -6.68 14.99 -0.15
C LYS A 101 -6.50 13.50 -0.47
N LEU A 102 -6.20 12.69 0.53
CA LEU A 102 -6.10 11.23 0.35
C LEU A 102 -7.45 10.60 -0.03
N ARG A 103 -8.57 11.12 0.50
CA ARG A 103 -9.91 10.68 0.09
C ARG A 103 -10.21 11.06 -1.36
N GLU A 104 -9.87 12.29 -1.76
CA GLU A 104 -10.00 12.76 -3.14
C GLU A 104 -9.21 11.87 -4.11
N LEU A 105 -7.93 11.61 -3.81
CA LEU A 105 -7.09 10.71 -4.62
C LEU A 105 -7.72 9.32 -4.78
N ARG A 106 -8.20 8.75 -3.69
CA ARG A 106 -8.87 7.44 -3.74
C ARG A 106 -10.17 7.45 -4.52
N ARG A 107 -10.95 8.51 -4.43
CA ARG A 107 -12.21 8.64 -5.18
C ARG A 107 -11.97 8.81 -6.67
N GLU A 108 -10.96 9.59 -7.06
CA GLU A 108 -10.79 10.03 -8.45
C GLU A 108 -9.75 9.25 -9.23
N ARG A 109 -8.76 8.66 -8.55
CA ARG A 109 -7.55 8.11 -9.17
C ARG A 109 -7.28 6.65 -8.88
N VAL A 110 -7.94 6.08 -7.89
CA VAL A 110 -7.63 4.72 -7.42
C VAL A 110 -8.90 3.91 -7.29
N SER A 111 -8.88 2.69 -7.81
CA SER A 111 -9.87 1.67 -7.48
C SER A 111 -9.16 0.38 -7.06
N MET A 112 -9.86 -0.46 -6.30
CA MET A 112 -9.31 -1.72 -5.82
C MET A 112 -10.34 -2.84 -5.97
N VAL A 113 -9.92 -3.93 -6.61
CA VAL A 113 -10.67 -5.18 -6.62
C VAL A 113 -10.20 -6.03 -5.45
N PHE A 114 -11.10 -6.38 -4.54
CA PHE A 114 -10.79 -7.16 -3.35
C PHE A 114 -10.88 -8.66 -3.63
N GLN A 115 -10.06 -9.46 -2.93
CA GLN A 115 -10.10 -10.92 -3.05
C GLN A 115 -11.45 -11.53 -2.61
N ASN A 116 -12.10 -10.95 -1.62
CA ASN A 116 -13.38 -11.38 -1.05
C ASN A 116 -14.50 -10.45 -1.50
N PHE A 117 -14.75 -10.39 -2.78
CA PHE A 117 -15.82 -9.66 -3.48
C PHE A 117 -16.17 -8.25 -2.94
N ALA A 118 -16.06 -8.01 -1.62
CA ALA A 118 -16.39 -6.75 -0.93
C ALA A 118 -17.80 -6.23 -1.25
N LEU A 119 -18.76 -7.15 -1.45
CA LEU A 119 -20.14 -6.82 -1.70
C LEU A 119 -20.91 -6.57 -0.39
N LEU A 120 -21.86 -5.64 -0.45
CA LEU A 120 -22.80 -5.38 0.64
C LEU A 120 -23.93 -6.42 0.56
N PRO A 121 -24.01 -7.38 1.51
CA PRO A 121 -24.88 -8.55 1.40
C PRO A 121 -26.38 -8.22 1.48
N HIS A 122 -26.71 -7.04 2.00
CA HIS A 122 -28.09 -6.52 2.12
C HIS A 122 -28.53 -5.68 0.92
N ARG A 123 -27.71 -5.60 -0.13
CA ARG A 123 -27.97 -4.83 -1.35
C ARG A 123 -28.07 -5.76 -2.57
N THR A 124 -28.87 -5.37 -3.54
CA THR A 124 -28.95 -6.04 -4.83
C THR A 124 -27.66 -5.88 -5.65
N VAL A 125 -27.53 -6.62 -6.72
CA VAL A 125 -26.40 -6.49 -7.67
C VAL A 125 -26.32 -5.07 -8.24
N GLY A 126 -27.46 -4.51 -8.65
CA GLY A 126 -27.53 -3.15 -9.18
C GLY A 126 -27.10 -2.09 -8.17
N GLU A 127 -27.58 -2.19 -6.93
CA GLU A 127 -27.19 -1.27 -5.84
C GLU A 127 -25.72 -1.40 -5.46
N ASN A 128 -25.16 -2.61 -5.46
CA ASN A 128 -23.72 -2.81 -5.27
C ASN A 128 -22.90 -2.18 -6.41
N ALA A 129 -23.34 -2.33 -7.65
CA ALA A 129 -22.66 -1.74 -8.81
C ALA A 129 -22.73 -0.21 -8.80
N ALA A 130 -23.85 0.35 -8.36
CA ALA A 130 -24.08 1.80 -8.30
C ALA A 130 -23.48 2.46 -7.05
N TYR A 131 -23.00 1.69 -6.08
CA TYR A 131 -22.55 2.20 -4.77
C TYR A 131 -21.52 3.33 -4.86
N GLY A 132 -20.59 3.25 -5.79
CA GLY A 132 -19.59 4.30 -6.00
C GLY A 132 -20.15 5.65 -6.50
N LEU A 133 -21.40 5.67 -6.97
CA LEU A 133 -22.10 6.89 -7.39
C LEU A 133 -22.89 7.53 -6.25
N GLU A 134 -23.08 6.81 -5.13
CA GLU A 134 -23.85 7.26 -3.96
C GLU A 134 -23.00 7.96 -2.90
N ILE A 135 -21.65 7.82 -2.97
CA ILE A 135 -20.70 8.29 -1.96
C ILE A 135 -19.81 9.42 -2.44
#